data_1cf3b5d57fa0b241d55e05a9b9e564af
#
_entry.id   1cf3b5d57fa0b241d55e05a9b9e564af
#
_cell.length_a   1.000
_cell.length_b   1.000
_cell.length_c   1.000
_cell.angle_alpha   90.00
_cell.angle_beta   90.00
_cell.angle_gamma   90.00
#
_symmetry.space_group_name_H-M   'P 1'
#
loop_
_entity.id
_entity.type
_entity.pdbx_description
1 polymer ?
#
loop_
_entity_poly.entity_id
_entity_poly.type
_entity_poly.pdbx_seq_one_letter_code
_entity_poly.pdbx_strand_id
1 'polypeptide(L)'
;VWDKNPNAGPNKARYVYIGSFATKCREYAEKFYPLSWCILSAKYGFLFPDNIVHGPYNASFKHKRTNPVSIEELIHQVIQKRLDAFDRIVVLGGRDYVNVIKEVFKKKNIHTPLDDCQGIGYMMRKLNDSIERGIPL
;
A
#
# COMPACT_ATOMS: atom_id res chain seq x y z
N VAL A 1 3.87 -4.50 5.21
CA VAL A 1 4.25 -4.33 6.61
C VAL A 1 4.46 -2.86 6.91
N TRP A 2 3.85 -2.40 7.96
CA TRP A 2 3.87 -1.01 8.33
C TRP A 2 3.64 -0.85 9.82
N ASP A 3 4.17 0.21 10.38
CA ASP A 3 3.94 0.59 11.77
C ASP A 3 3.05 1.83 11.79
N LYS A 4 2.07 1.83 12.69
CA LYS A 4 1.23 2.98 12.97
C LYS A 4 1.83 3.71 14.17
N ASN A 5 1.73 5.02 14.18
CA ASN A 5 2.07 5.77 15.36
C ASN A 5 0.97 5.55 16.43
N PRO A 6 1.27 4.87 17.55
CA PRO A 6 0.23 4.54 18.54
C PRO A 6 -0.36 5.75 19.23
N ASN A 7 0.32 6.89 19.17
CA ASN A 7 -0.12 8.13 19.79
C ASN A 7 -0.69 9.14 18.81
N ALA A 8 -0.82 8.74 17.53
CA ALA A 8 -1.33 9.66 16.52
C ALA A 8 -2.83 9.87 16.68
N GLY A 9 -3.25 11.12 16.69
CA GLY A 9 -4.64 11.50 16.50
C GLY A 9 -5.01 11.45 15.01
N PRO A 10 -6.17 11.98 14.62
CA PRO A 10 -6.57 12.02 13.21
C PRO A 10 -5.51 12.71 12.36
N ASN A 11 -5.14 12.07 11.24
CA ASN A 11 -4.13 12.61 10.33
C ASN A 11 -4.31 12.03 8.93
N LYS A 12 -3.68 12.64 7.95
CA LYS A 12 -3.68 12.15 6.57
C LYS A 12 -3.03 10.78 6.50
N ALA A 13 -3.57 9.91 5.65
CA ALA A 13 -3.06 8.55 5.49
C ALA A 13 -1.56 8.51 5.19
N ARG A 14 -1.06 9.44 4.36
CA ARG A 14 0.37 9.49 4.03
C ARG A 14 1.29 9.65 5.24
N TYR A 15 0.80 10.20 6.35
CA TYR A 15 1.60 10.48 7.53
C TYR A 15 1.33 9.51 8.69
N VAL A 16 0.35 8.63 8.57
CA VAL A 16 -0.04 7.71 9.63
C VAL A 16 0.91 6.52 9.75
N TYR A 17 1.40 6.03 8.62
CA TYR A 17 2.26 4.85 8.57
C TYR A 17 3.71 5.30 8.60
N ILE A 18 4.37 5.11 9.76
CA ILE A 18 5.67 5.72 10.06
C ILE A 18 6.85 4.74 10.09
N GLY A 19 6.60 3.45 9.86
CA GLY A 19 7.68 2.47 9.79
C GLY A 19 8.65 2.78 8.64
N SER A 20 9.89 2.30 8.76
CA SER A 20 10.93 2.57 7.77
C SER A 20 10.53 2.13 6.36
N PHE A 21 9.95 0.92 6.26
CA PHE A 21 9.52 0.40 4.96
C PHE A 21 8.36 1.22 4.38
N ALA A 22 7.35 1.53 5.20
CA ALA A 22 6.22 2.35 4.75
C ALA A 22 6.67 3.73 4.29
N THR A 23 7.63 4.33 4.99
CA THR A 23 8.19 5.63 4.62
C THR A 23 8.89 5.55 3.25
N LYS A 24 9.66 4.50 2.98
CA LYS A 24 10.32 4.30 1.69
C LYS A 24 9.32 4.09 0.56
N CYS A 25 8.26 3.31 0.81
CA CYS A 25 7.20 3.13 -0.18
C CYS A 25 6.53 4.46 -0.53
N ARG A 26 6.27 5.29 0.48
CA ARG A 26 5.70 6.63 0.27
C ARG A 26 6.65 7.51 -0.55
N GLU A 27 7.92 7.56 -0.18
CA GLU A 27 8.91 8.35 -0.92
C GLU A 27 8.98 7.93 -2.38
N TYR A 28 8.99 6.63 -2.64
CA TYR A 28 8.98 6.10 -3.99
C TYR A 28 7.73 6.53 -4.75
N ALA A 29 6.56 6.36 -4.15
CA ALA A 29 5.29 6.70 -4.78
C ALA A 29 5.17 8.20 -5.05
N GLU A 30 5.56 9.02 -4.10
CA GLU A 30 5.52 10.48 -4.24
C GLU A 30 6.48 10.98 -5.32
N LYS A 31 7.61 10.30 -5.50
CA LYS A 31 8.58 10.67 -6.54
C LYS A 31 8.11 10.29 -7.95
N PHE A 32 7.64 9.06 -8.13
CA PHE A 32 7.37 8.51 -9.47
C PHE A 32 5.90 8.56 -9.87
N TYR A 33 4.98 8.58 -8.91
CA TYR A 33 3.53 8.52 -9.15
C TYR A 33 2.77 9.49 -8.25
N PRO A 34 3.14 10.78 -8.22
CA PRO A 34 2.62 11.72 -7.21
C PRO A 34 1.10 11.90 -7.22
N LEU A 35 0.45 11.68 -8.37
CA LEU A 35 -0.99 11.88 -8.52
C LEU A 35 -1.76 10.57 -8.63
N SER A 36 -1.09 9.42 -8.53
CA SER A 36 -1.72 8.13 -8.83
C SER A 36 -1.24 7.01 -7.89
N TRP A 37 -1.26 7.27 -6.59
CA TRP A 37 -0.93 6.25 -5.61
C TRP A 37 -1.94 6.26 -4.46
N CYS A 38 -2.06 5.12 -3.81
CA CYS A 38 -2.90 4.98 -2.62
C CYS A 38 -2.29 3.96 -1.67
N ILE A 39 -2.86 3.86 -0.48
CA ILE A 39 -2.42 2.94 0.56
C ILE A 39 -3.50 1.88 0.71
N LEU A 40 -3.11 0.61 0.79
CA LEU A 40 -4.04 -0.47 1.12
C LEU A 40 -4.01 -0.71 2.62
N SER A 41 -5.10 -0.36 3.28
CA SER A 41 -5.31 -0.55 4.71
C SER A 41 -6.14 -1.79 4.97
N ALA A 42 -5.72 -2.63 5.92
CA ALA A 42 -6.50 -3.80 6.30
C ALA A 42 -7.83 -3.43 6.97
N LYS A 43 -7.94 -2.24 7.54
CA LYS A 43 -9.19 -1.78 8.16
C LYS A 43 -10.07 -1.00 7.20
N TYR A 44 -9.49 -0.07 6.47
CA TYR A 44 -10.26 0.89 5.66
C TYR A 44 -10.29 0.57 4.18
N GLY A 45 -9.46 -0.36 3.71
CA GLY A 45 -9.30 -0.64 2.29
C GLY A 45 -8.39 0.38 1.62
N PHE A 46 -8.76 0.83 0.44
CA PHE A 46 -7.94 1.79 -0.30
C PHE A 46 -8.10 3.21 0.27
N LEU A 47 -6.98 3.78 0.68
CA LEU A 47 -6.90 5.15 1.20
C LEU A 47 -6.11 6.01 0.24
N PHE A 48 -6.70 7.12 -0.20
CA PHE A 48 -5.92 8.14 -0.90
C PHE A 48 -4.99 8.83 0.11
N PRO A 49 -3.85 9.38 -0.36
CA PRO A 49 -2.84 9.95 0.56
C PRO A 49 -3.37 10.98 1.55
N ASP A 50 -4.39 11.74 1.15
CA ASP A 50 -4.94 12.81 1.98
C ASP A 50 -6.23 12.43 2.71
N ASN A 51 -6.67 11.17 2.61
CA ASN A 51 -7.79 10.69 3.42
C ASN A 51 -7.40 10.70 4.90
N ILE A 52 -8.36 11.05 5.76
CA ILE A 52 -8.12 11.12 7.20
C ILE A 52 -8.27 9.74 7.82
N VAL A 53 -7.25 9.33 8.58
CA VAL A 53 -7.27 8.14 9.43
C VAL A 53 -7.40 8.62 10.87
N HIS A 54 -8.42 8.14 11.58
CA HIS A 54 -8.80 8.70 12.88
C HIS A 54 -7.96 8.19 14.04
N GLY A 55 -7.29 7.06 13.90
CA GLY A 55 -6.45 6.53 14.97
C GLY A 55 -5.91 5.15 14.63
N PRO A 56 -5.09 4.60 15.53
CA PRO A 56 -4.50 3.28 15.30
C PRO A 56 -5.55 2.17 15.32
N TYR A 57 -5.24 1.07 14.65
CA TYR A 57 -6.09 -0.12 14.58
C TYR A 57 -5.23 -1.37 14.51
N ASN A 58 -5.84 -2.54 14.73
CA ASN A 58 -5.12 -3.81 14.75
C ASN A 58 -5.52 -4.77 13.62
N ALA A 59 -6.39 -4.36 12.69
CA ALA A 59 -6.77 -5.22 11.57
C ALA A 59 -5.56 -5.56 10.70
N SER A 60 -5.47 -6.81 10.26
CA SER A 60 -4.35 -7.31 9.47
C SER A 60 -4.85 -8.37 8.48
N PHE A 61 -4.41 -8.31 7.23
CA PHE A 61 -4.71 -9.35 6.24
C PHE A 61 -4.08 -10.69 6.58
N LYS A 62 -3.00 -10.68 7.35
CA LYS A 62 -2.33 -11.89 7.80
C LYS A 62 -3.16 -12.67 8.81
N HIS A 63 -3.98 -12.00 9.59
CA HIS A 63 -4.76 -12.61 10.67
C HIS A 63 -6.25 -12.33 10.48
N LYS A 64 -6.98 -13.32 9.95
CA LYS A 64 -8.42 -13.19 9.69
C LYS A 64 -9.25 -12.86 10.92
N ARG A 65 -8.80 -13.30 12.10
CA ARG A 65 -9.48 -13.01 13.37
C ARG A 65 -9.53 -11.51 13.70
N THR A 66 -8.68 -10.70 13.08
CA THR A 66 -8.68 -9.24 13.28
C THR A 66 -9.73 -8.55 12.41
N ASN A 67 -10.49 -9.31 11.64
CA ASN A 67 -11.58 -8.84 10.79
C ASN A 67 -11.12 -7.79 9.77
N PRO A 68 -10.14 -8.13 8.91
CA PRO A 68 -9.73 -7.20 7.87
C PRO A 68 -10.85 -6.99 6.83
N VAL A 69 -10.76 -5.89 6.08
CA VAL A 69 -11.68 -5.58 5.00
C VAL A 69 -11.73 -6.75 4.01
N SER A 70 -12.94 -7.11 3.54
CA SER A 70 -13.14 -8.24 2.64
C SER A 70 -12.72 -7.92 1.19
N ILE A 71 -12.46 -8.97 0.42
CA ILE A 71 -12.18 -8.82 -1.01
C ILE A 71 -13.37 -8.19 -1.74
N GLU A 72 -14.61 -8.59 -1.39
CA GLU A 72 -15.82 -8.01 -1.98
C GLU A 72 -15.91 -6.51 -1.73
N GLU A 73 -15.61 -6.06 -0.51
CA GLU A 73 -15.62 -4.64 -0.19
C GLU A 73 -14.52 -3.89 -0.95
N LEU A 74 -13.34 -4.49 -1.11
CA LEU A 74 -12.25 -3.89 -1.88
C LEU A 74 -12.62 -3.76 -3.36
N ILE A 75 -13.26 -4.78 -3.93
CA ILE A 75 -13.74 -4.73 -5.32
C ILE A 75 -14.75 -3.60 -5.49
N HIS A 76 -15.65 -3.43 -4.53
CA HIS A 76 -16.60 -2.35 -4.53
C HIS A 76 -15.90 -0.97 -4.48
N GLN A 77 -14.88 -0.84 -3.63
CA GLN A 77 -14.09 0.38 -3.53
C GLN A 77 -13.33 0.72 -4.82
N VAL A 78 -12.86 -0.29 -5.55
CA VAL A 78 -12.19 -0.07 -6.84
C VAL A 78 -13.09 0.70 -7.78
N ILE A 79 -14.37 0.33 -7.84
CA ILE A 79 -15.37 0.99 -8.68
C ILE A 79 -15.69 2.39 -8.14
N GLN A 80 -15.97 2.49 -6.85
CA GLN A 80 -16.30 3.76 -6.20
C GLN A 80 -15.20 4.81 -6.34
N LYS A 81 -13.96 4.38 -6.19
CA LYS A 81 -12.78 5.27 -6.23
C LYS A 81 -12.15 5.36 -7.61
N ARG A 82 -12.77 4.73 -8.60
CA ARG A 82 -12.32 4.75 -10.01
C ARG A 82 -10.90 4.21 -10.20
N LEU A 83 -10.51 3.25 -9.38
CA LEU A 83 -9.21 2.59 -9.51
C LEU A 83 -9.19 1.63 -10.70
N ASP A 84 -10.36 1.25 -11.21
CA ASP A 84 -10.51 0.44 -12.41
C ASP A 84 -10.08 1.16 -13.70
N ALA A 85 -9.89 2.47 -13.64
CA ALA A 85 -9.38 3.25 -14.78
C ALA A 85 -7.91 2.96 -15.11
N PHE A 86 -7.15 2.40 -14.17
CA PHE A 86 -5.75 2.09 -14.38
C PHE A 86 -5.58 0.69 -14.98
N ASP A 87 -4.77 0.58 -16.03
CA ASP A 87 -4.51 -0.72 -16.68
C ASP A 87 -3.40 -1.50 -15.98
N ARG A 88 -2.47 -0.79 -15.35
CA ARG A 88 -1.32 -1.37 -14.66
C ARG A 88 -1.31 -0.95 -13.21
N ILE A 89 -1.17 -1.93 -12.32
CA ILE A 89 -1.11 -1.71 -10.88
C ILE A 89 0.29 -2.09 -10.39
N VAL A 90 0.97 -1.16 -9.72
CA VAL A 90 2.27 -1.41 -9.10
C VAL A 90 2.03 -1.60 -7.60
N VAL A 91 2.48 -2.73 -7.06
CA VAL A 91 2.29 -3.07 -5.64
C VAL A 91 3.63 -3.03 -4.93
N LEU A 92 3.71 -2.20 -3.90
CA LEU A 92 4.86 -2.13 -3.00
C LEU A 92 4.43 -2.69 -1.64
N GLY A 93 4.73 -3.95 -1.41
CA GLY A 93 4.31 -4.57 -0.16
C GLY A 93 4.74 -6.03 -0.07
N GLY A 94 4.49 -6.63 1.07
CA GLY A 94 4.75 -8.03 1.30
C GLY A 94 3.71 -8.93 0.63
N ARG A 95 3.94 -10.23 0.77
CA ARG A 95 3.14 -11.26 0.08
C ARG A 95 1.64 -11.16 0.36
N ASP A 96 1.25 -10.85 1.60
CA ASP A 96 -0.17 -10.78 1.95
C ASP A 96 -0.88 -9.67 1.16
N TYR A 97 -0.24 -8.53 1.01
CA TYR A 97 -0.78 -7.40 0.24
C TYR A 97 -0.80 -7.70 -1.25
N VAL A 98 0.26 -8.30 -1.76
CA VAL A 98 0.34 -8.72 -3.18
C VAL A 98 -0.81 -9.67 -3.50
N ASN A 99 -1.05 -10.67 -2.64
CA ASN A 99 -2.12 -11.65 -2.86
C ASN A 99 -3.50 -11.00 -2.86
N VAL A 100 -3.74 -10.06 -1.95
CA VAL A 100 -5.01 -9.31 -1.91
C VAL A 100 -5.20 -8.52 -3.21
N ILE A 101 -4.18 -7.81 -3.67
CA ILE A 101 -4.27 -7.01 -4.89
C ILE A 101 -4.51 -7.90 -6.12
N LYS A 102 -3.87 -9.06 -6.21
CA LYS A 102 -4.10 -10.00 -7.32
C LYS A 102 -5.54 -10.50 -7.36
N GLU A 103 -6.16 -10.70 -6.22
CA GLU A 103 -7.57 -11.10 -6.17
C GLU A 103 -8.51 -9.95 -6.54
N VAL A 104 -8.20 -8.73 -6.11
CA VAL A 104 -9.05 -7.56 -6.35
C VAL A 104 -8.98 -7.11 -7.81
N PHE A 105 -7.80 -7.14 -8.42
CA PHE A 105 -7.56 -6.66 -9.79
C PHE A 105 -7.22 -7.82 -10.75
N LYS A 106 -8.06 -8.85 -10.78
CA LYS A 106 -7.77 -10.10 -11.54
C LYS A 106 -7.44 -9.90 -13.02
N LYS A 107 -8.00 -8.88 -13.65
CA LYS A 107 -7.84 -8.64 -15.10
C LYS A 107 -6.80 -7.56 -15.42
N LYS A 108 -6.13 -7.02 -14.41
CA LYS A 108 -5.16 -5.95 -14.60
C LYS A 108 -3.74 -6.49 -14.65
N ASN A 109 -2.84 -5.71 -15.23
CA ASN A 109 -1.42 -6.01 -15.22
C ASN A 109 -0.84 -5.62 -13.85
N ILE A 110 -0.50 -6.61 -13.04
CA ILE A 110 0.03 -6.41 -11.69
C ILE A 110 1.56 -6.50 -11.74
N HIS A 111 2.23 -5.41 -11.39
CA HIS A 111 3.68 -5.34 -11.29
C HIS A 111 4.09 -5.35 -9.82
N THR A 112 4.95 -6.30 -9.45
CA THR A 112 5.41 -6.50 -8.08
C THR A 112 6.93 -6.39 -8.00
N PRO A 113 7.50 -5.16 -8.07
CA PRO A 113 8.94 -4.98 -8.24
C PRO A 113 9.79 -5.45 -7.05
N LEU A 114 9.18 -5.69 -5.89
CA LEU A 114 9.88 -6.13 -4.69
C LEU A 114 9.75 -7.63 -4.42
N ASP A 115 9.09 -8.35 -5.32
CA ASP A 115 8.74 -9.77 -5.11
C ASP A 115 9.96 -10.69 -5.07
N ASP A 116 11.04 -10.31 -5.74
CA ASP A 116 12.30 -11.04 -5.76
C ASP A 116 13.21 -10.76 -4.55
N CYS A 117 12.82 -9.84 -3.68
CA CYS A 117 13.61 -9.48 -2.51
C CYS A 117 13.40 -10.48 -1.38
N GLN A 118 14.50 -10.88 -0.72
CA GLN A 118 14.48 -11.89 0.35
C GLN A 118 14.22 -11.31 1.75
N GLY A 119 13.69 -10.11 1.85
CA GLY A 119 13.37 -9.50 3.13
C GLY A 119 13.23 -8.00 3.02
N ILE A 120 12.76 -7.39 4.11
CA ILE A 120 12.47 -5.96 4.16
C ILE A 120 13.72 -5.11 3.89
N GLY A 121 14.87 -5.52 4.41
CA GLY A 121 16.12 -4.79 4.18
C GLY A 121 16.46 -4.67 2.71
N TYR A 122 16.32 -5.77 1.96
CA TYR A 122 16.56 -5.77 0.52
C TYR A 122 15.51 -4.96 -0.24
N MET A 123 14.26 -5.03 0.19
CA MET A 123 13.19 -4.22 -0.39
C MET A 123 13.48 -2.74 -0.24
N MET A 124 13.89 -2.30 0.95
CA MET A 124 14.21 -0.91 1.24
C MET A 124 15.41 -0.43 0.43
N ARG A 125 16.44 -1.28 0.28
CA ARG A 125 17.60 -0.96 -0.53
C ARG A 125 17.21 -0.76 -2.00
N LYS A 126 16.40 -1.66 -2.53
CA LYS A 126 15.94 -1.58 -3.92
C LYS A 126 15.15 -0.29 -4.17
N LEU A 127 14.25 0.06 -3.27
CA LEU A 127 13.48 1.31 -3.34
C LEU A 127 14.41 2.52 -3.26
N ASN A 128 15.35 2.53 -2.32
CA ASN A 128 16.27 3.63 -2.15
C ASN A 128 17.14 3.87 -3.38
N ASP A 129 17.68 2.78 -3.95
CA ASP A 129 18.49 2.87 -5.18
C ASP A 129 17.69 3.46 -6.33
N SER A 130 16.44 3.03 -6.49
CA SER A 130 15.54 3.57 -7.51
C SER A 130 15.29 5.07 -7.32
N ILE A 131 15.03 5.48 -6.08
CA ILE A 131 14.79 6.88 -5.74
C ILE A 131 16.04 7.73 -6.05
N GLU A 132 17.22 7.27 -5.63
CA GLU A 132 18.48 8.00 -5.85
C GLU A 132 18.82 8.13 -7.32
N ARG A 133 18.61 7.07 -8.09
CA ARG A 133 18.87 7.07 -9.54
C ARG A 133 17.83 7.83 -10.33
N GLY A 134 16.65 8.05 -9.76
CA GLY A 134 15.52 8.67 -10.47
C GLY A 134 14.91 7.77 -11.55
N ILE A 135 15.05 6.45 -11.41
CA ILE A 135 14.56 5.47 -12.39
C ILE A 135 13.58 4.53 -11.66
N PRO A 136 12.30 4.49 -12.05
CA PRO A 136 11.33 3.60 -11.39
C PRO A 136 11.65 2.13 -11.65
N LEU A 137 11.24 1.32 -10.68
CA LEU A 137 11.40 -0.13 -10.75
C LEU A 137 10.47 -0.78 -11.77
#